data_3156ac995b27e5be88ad2311da6193f8
#
_entry.id   3156ac995b27e5be88ad2311da6193f8
#
_cell.length_a   1.000
_cell.length_b   1.000
_cell.length_c   1.000
_cell.angle_alpha   90.00
_cell.angle_beta   90.00
_cell.angle_gamma   90.00
#
_symmetry.space_group_name_H-M   'P 1'
#
loop_
_entity.id
_entity.type
_entity.pdbx_description
1 polymer ?
#
loop_
_entity_poly.entity_id
_entity_poly.type
_entity_poly.pdbx_seq_one_letter_code
_entity_poly.pdbx_strand_id
1 'polypeptide(L)'
;AGCIPHEDWSGGTDSDRVWNYFVQYLFCGTREKGKNMKWYPYLYVGEGASKKKNKIIRKLKIGAGMIDVWVITEAANGEDQFDILSSAWLKQRAVRKKLPMIYGIAKGYEEAVDLVVQMAEETYRETGNGDILRYLKSRCSERQGRLM
;
A
#
# COMPACT_ATOMS: atom_id res chain seq x y z
N ALA A 1 -1.89 -21.17 19.07
CA ALA A 1 -2.09 -20.11 19.29
C ALA A 1 -2.34 -18.95 18.25
N GLY A 2 -2.98 -18.05 18.49
CA GLY A 2 -3.42 -17.25 17.47
C GLY A 2 -3.04 -15.83 17.52
N CYS A 3 -2.91 -15.33 16.36
CA CYS A 3 -2.91 -13.93 16.12
C CYS A 3 -4.36 -13.43 16.10
N ILE A 4 -5.08 -13.69 17.17
CA ILE A 4 -6.46 -13.24 17.25
C ILE A 4 -6.48 -11.78 17.67
N PRO A 5 -7.12 -10.91 16.89
CA PRO A 5 -7.25 -9.51 17.26
C PRO A 5 -7.94 -9.39 18.61
N HIS A 6 -7.40 -8.58 19.48
CA HIS A 6 -8.05 -8.27 20.75
C HIS A 6 -9.38 -7.58 20.49
N GLU A 7 -10.38 -7.98 21.23
CA GLU A 7 -11.75 -7.49 21.06
C GLU A 7 -11.95 -6.03 21.49
N ASP A 8 -10.98 -5.44 22.16
CA ASP A 8 -11.05 -4.06 22.63
C ASP A 8 -10.62 -3.05 21.59
N TRP A 9 -11.42 -2.93 20.57
CA TRP A 9 -11.22 -1.94 19.51
C TRP A 9 -12.01 -0.66 19.73
N SER A 10 -12.55 -0.47 20.91
CA SER A 10 -13.38 0.67 21.20
C SER A 10 -12.58 1.97 21.25
N GLY A 11 -12.81 2.86 20.33
CA GLY A 11 -12.35 4.23 20.38
C GLY A 11 -11.16 4.60 19.53
N GLY A 12 -10.71 3.73 18.64
CA GLY A 12 -9.65 4.07 17.70
C GLY A 12 -10.16 4.75 16.45
N THR A 13 -9.36 5.65 15.88
CA THR A 13 -9.59 6.15 14.54
C THR A 13 -9.34 5.03 13.52
N ASP A 14 -9.80 5.19 12.27
CA ASP A 14 -9.54 4.21 11.22
C ASP A 14 -8.04 3.96 11.03
N SER A 15 -7.22 4.98 11.24
CA SER A 15 -5.76 4.86 11.21
C SER A 15 -5.24 3.92 12.30
N ASP A 16 -5.79 3.98 13.52
CA ASP A 16 -5.39 3.11 14.61
C ASP A 16 -5.79 1.66 14.36
N ARG A 17 -6.95 1.44 13.73
CA ARG A 17 -7.38 0.10 13.31
C ARG A 17 -6.41 -0.52 12.32
N VAL A 18 -6.05 0.22 11.30
CA VAL A 18 -5.09 -0.23 10.29
C VAL A 18 -3.74 -0.53 10.93
N TRP A 19 -3.29 0.34 11.85
CA TRP A 19 -2.04 0.14 12.58
C TRP A 19 -2.06 -1.12 13.42
N ASN A 20 -3.09 -1.31 14.25
CA ASN A 20 -3.22 -2.51 15.08
C ASN A 20 -3.27 -3.76 14.23
N TYR A 21 -3.96 -3.72 13.12
CA TYR A 21 -4.02 -4.80 12.16
C TYR A 21 -2.64 -5.13 11.59
N PHE A 22 -1.89 -4.10 11.19
CA PHE A 22 -0.54 -4.25 10.67
C PHE A 22 0.41 -4.83 11.72
N VAL A 23 0.34 -4.36 12.96
CA VAL A 23 1.15 -4.88 14.05
C VAL A 23 0.90 -6.38 14.24
N GLN A 24 -0.35 -6.80 14.24
CA GLN A 24 -0.69 -8.21 14.34
C GLN A 24 -0.20 -9.03 13.16
N TYR A 25 -0.35 -8.52 11.97
CA TYR A 25 0.19 -9.14 10.76
C TYR A 25 1.70 -9.31 10.84
N LEU A 26 2.40 -8.29 11.32
CA LEU A 26 3.86 -8.35 11.51
C LEU A 26 4.29 -9.43 12.52
N PHE A 27 3.52 -9.60 13.60
CA PHE A 27 3.82 -10.62 14.59
C PHE A 27 3.40 -12.03 14.19
N CYS A 28 2.42 -12.16 13.33
CA CYS A 28 1.89 -13.44 12.89
C CYS A 28 2.48 -13.93 11.58
N GLY A 29 3.14 -13.03 10.84
CA GLY A 29 3.69 -13.34 9.52
C GLY A 29 4.89 -14.26 9.57
N THR A 30 5.05 -15.05 8.52
CA THR A 30 6.23 -15.86 8.31
C THR A 30 7.48 -14.97 8.23
N ARG A 31 8.57 -15.48 8.79
CA ARG A 31 9.87 -14.80 8.74
C ARG A 31 10.39 -14.72 7.31
N GLU A 32 10.03 -13.70 6.60
CA GLU A 32 10.67 -13.40 5.33
C GLU A 32 11.88 -12.51 5.56
N LYS A 33 13.06 -13.06 5.34
CA LYS A 33 14.31 -12.32 5.53
C LYS A 33 14.56 -11.35 4.39
N GLY A 34 14.85 -10.10 4.74
CA GLY A 34 15.59 -9.19 3.87
C GLY A 34 14.92 -8.70 2.59
N LYS A 35 13.59 -8.73 2.51
CA LYS A 35 12.93 -8.18 1.32
C LYS A 35 12.86 -6.66 1.40
N ASN A 36 13.35 -6.03 0.35
CA ASN A 36 13.15 -4.60 0.14
C ASN A 36 11.68 -4.32 -0.19
N MET A 37 11.27 -3.08 0.00
CA MET A 37 9.93 -2.64 -0.36
C MET A 37 9.64 -2.94 -1.83
N LYS A 38 8.49 -3.53 -2.09
CA LYS A 38 8.05 -3.83 -3.45
C LYS A 38 7.25 -2.66 -4.00
N TRP A 39 7.57 -2.26 -5.22
CA TRP A 39 6.91 -1.17 -5.92
C TRP A 39 6.25 -1.67 -7.18
N TYR A 40 5.00 -1.24 -7.39
CA TYR A 40 4.29 -1.56 -8.62
C TYR A 40 4.97 -0.85 -9.80
N PRO A 41 5.26 -1.56 -10.93
CA PRO A 41 5.97 -0.97 -12.07
C PRO A 41 5.28 0.24 -12.70
N TYR A 42 3.95 0.27 -12.64
CA TYR A 42 3.15 1.38 -13.14
C TYR A 42 2.59 2.21 -11.98
N LEU A 43 3.46 2.58 -11.05
CA LEU A 43 3.09 3.28 -9.83
C LEU A 43 2.18 4.48 -10.10
N TYR A 44 1.03 4.50 -9.45
CA TYR A 44 0.12 5.63 -9.50
C TYR A 44 0.64 6.74 -8.58
N VAL A 45 0.69 7.96 -9.09
CA VAL A 45 1.21 9.11 -8.35
C VAL A 45 0.20 10.22 -8.41
N GLY A 46 -0.22 10.74 -7.26
CA GLY A 46 -1.11 11.88 -7.18
C GLY A 46 -0.45 13.16 -7.68
N GLU A 47 -1.24 14.12 -8.09
CA GLU A 47 -0.74 15.39 -8.63
C GLU A 47 0.19 16.10 -7.65
N GLY A 48 -0.18 16.14 -6.37
CA GLY A 48 0.64 16.76 -5.34
C GLY A 48 1.97 16.08 -5.09
N ALA A 49 2.04 14.78 -5.38
CA ALA A 49 3.26 13.98 -5.20
C ALA A 49 4.11 13.89 -6.46
N SER A 50 3.55 14.14 -7.64
CA SER A 50 4.21 13.89 -8.92
C SER A 50 5.52 14.66 -9.10
N LYS A 51 5.55 15.92 -8.71
CA LYS A 51 6.73 16.77 -8.82
C LYS A 51 7.91 16.30 -7.97
N LYS A 52 7.62 15.60 -6.87
CA LYS A 52 8.60 15.13 -5.91
C LYS A 52 8.66 13.60 -5.82
N LYS A 53 8.13 12.92 -6.83
CA LYS A 53 8.01 11.45 -6.86
C LYS A 53 9.29 10.75 -6.43
N ASN A 54 10.40 11.02 -7.08
CA ASN A 54 11.67 10.34 -6.80
C ASN A 54 12.18 10.64 -5.40
N LYS A 55 12.01 11.87 -4.93
CA LYS A 55 12.39 12.26 -3.57
C LYS A 55 11.55 11.54 -2.52
N ILE A 56 10.23 11.43 -2.77
CA ILE A 56 9.31 10.72 -1.88
C ILE A 56 9.67 9.24 -1.81
N ILE A 57 9.89 8.59 -2.94
CA ILE A 57 10.27 7.18 -3.01
C ILE A 57 11.57 6.93 -2.23
N ARG A 58 12.58 7.78 -2.42
CA ARG A 58 13.85 7.68 -1.69
C ARG A 58 13.66 7.80 -0.19
N LYS A 59 12.89 8.79 0.25
CA LYS A 59 12.60 9.00 1.67
C LYS A 59 11.82 7.83 2.29
N LEU A 60 10.86 7.27 1.56
CA LEU A 60 10.11 6.12 2.03
C LEU A 60 11.03 4.90 2.23
N LYS A 61 11.95 4.67 1.30
CA LYS A 61 12.89 3.54 1.39
C LYS A 61 13.79 3.60 2.61
N ILE A 62 14.22 4.79 3.01
CA ILE A 62 15.10 4.97 4.16
C ILE A 62 14.35 5.24 5.47
N GLY A 63 13.02 5.34 5.40
CA GLY A 63 12.21 5.60 6.58
C GLY A 63 12.25 7.04 7.08
N ALA A 64 12.60 7.99 6.23
CA ALA A 64 12.53 9.40 6.57
C ALA A 64 11.06 9.83 6.63
N GLY A 65 10.65 10.42 7.74
CA GLY A 65 9.28 10.88 7.89
C GLY A 65 8.94 12.03 6.95
N MET A 66 7.72 12.01 6.46
CA MET A 66 7.19 13.08 5.63
C MET A 66 5.79 13.46 6.11
N ILE A 67 5.48 14.73 5.93
CA ILE A 67 4.15 15.25 6.27
C ILE A 67 3.24 15.07 5.05
N ASP A 68 2.02 14.62 5.30
CA ASP A 68 0.95 14.50 4.29
C ASP A 68 1.26 13.57 3.10
N VAL A 69 2.22 12.68 3.24
CA VAL A 69 2.46 11.66 2.22
C VAL A 69 1.76 10.37 2.64
N TRP A 70 0.98 9.82 1.75
CA TRP A 70 0.22 8.59 1.94
C TRP A 70 0.59 7.57 0.87
N VAL A 71 0.58 6.30 1.25
CA VAL A 71 0.87 5.20 0.33
C VAL A 71 -0.34 4.29 0.20
N ILE A 72 -0.55 3.78 -0.99
CA ILE A 72 -1.60 2.80 -1.27
C ILE A 72 -0.92 1.46 -1.45
N THR A 73 -1.26 0.51 -0.59
CA THR A 73 -0.66 -0.83 -0.60
C THR A 73 -1.74 -1.89 -0.79
N GLU A 74 -1.32 -3.08 -1.19
CA GLU A 74 -2.20 -4.24 -1.15
C GLU A 74 -2.65 -4.47 0.29
N ALA A 75 -3.94 -4.73 0.49
CA ALA A 75 -4.47 -4.95 1.84
C ALA A 75 -3.92 -6.25 2.44
N ALA A 76 -3.56 -6.18 3.71
CA ALA A 76 -3.00 -7.32 4.42
C ALA A 76 -4.07 -8.28 4.93
N ASN A 77 -5.34 -7.85 5.01
CA ASN A 77 -6.43 -8.65 5.58
C ASN A 77 -6.99 -9.72 4.65
N GLY A 78 -6.70 -9.66 3.36
CA GLY A 78 -7.26 -10.59 2.38
C GLY A 78 -8.73 -10.35 2.01
N GLU A 79 -9.38 -9.39 2.63
CA GLU A 79 -10.77 -9.02 2.37
C GLU A 79 -10.86 -7.76 1.51
N ASP A 80 -10.14 -6.73 1.91
CA ASP A 80 -10.06 -5.49 1.14
C ASP A 80 -9.01 -5.59 0.06
N GLN A 81 -9.12 -4.76 -0.95
CA GLN A 81 -8.13 -4.74 -2.03
C GLN A 81 -6.91 -3.88 -1.67
N PHE A 82 -7.13 -2.73 -1.08
CA PHE A 82 -6.06 -1.78 -0.75
C PHE A 82 -6.19 -1.24 0.67
N ASP A 83 -5.03 -0.93 1.24
CA ASP A 83 -4.90 -0.11 2.45
C ASP A 83 -4.26 1.22 2.10
N ILE A 84 -4.74 2.29 2.71
CA ILE A 84 -4.15 3.63 2.58
C ILE A 84 -3.43 3.94 3.88
N LEU A 85 -2.11 4.08 3.82
CA LEU A 85 -1.26 4.25 4.99
C LEU A 85 -0.53 5.58 4.96
N SER A 86 -0.44 6.22 6.13
CA SER A 86 0.43 7.39 6.28
C SER A 86 1.91 6.97 6.20
N SER A 87 2.72 7.79 5.58
CA SER A 87 4.17 7.57 5.51
C SER A 87 4.83 7.52 6.90
N ALA A 88 4.18 8.05 7.93
CA ALA A 88 4.68 7.97 9.30
C ALA A 88 4.86 6.53 9.77
N TRP A 89 4.01 5.60 9.32
CA TRP A 89 4.13 4.18 9.65
C TRP A 89 5.40 3.56 9.09
N LEU A 90 5.88 4.07 7.95
CA LEU A 90 7.07 3.56 7.26
C LEU A 90 8.38 4.04 7.87
N LYS A 91 8.35 4.86 8.92
CA LYS A 91 9.54 5.16 9.72
C LYS A 91 10.07 3.90 10.41
N GLN A 92 9.18 2.97 10.73
CA GLN A 92 9.56 1.74 11.39
C GLN A 92 10.09 0.74 10.37
N ARG A 93 11.30 0.28 10.60
CA ARG A 93 11.96 -0.70 9.73
C ARG A 93 11.16 -2.00 9.60
N ALA A 94 10.56 -2.46 10.71
CA ALA A 94 9.75 -3.67 10.71
C ALA A 94 8.55 -3.54 9.77
N VAL A 95 7.90 -2.39 9.74
CA VAL A 95 6.78 -2.11 8.83
C VAL A 95 7.27 -2.14 7.37
N ARG A 96 8.38 -1.45 7.08
CA ARG A 96 8.93 -1.44 5.71
C ARG A 96 9.30 -2.83 5.20
N LYS A 97 9.84 -3.68 6.05
CA LYS A 97 10.26 -5.03 5.66
C LYS A 97 9.09 -5.94 5.29
N LYS A 98 7.95 -5.76 5.91
CA LYS A 98 6.78 -6.62 5.71
C LYS A 98 5.66 -5.96 4.91
N LEU A 99 5.88 -4.74 4.46
CA LEU A 99 4.87 -4.02 3.71
C LEU A 99 4.55 -4.75 2.40
N PRO A 100 3.27 -4.96 2.10
CA PRO A 100 2.87 -5.46 0.77
C PRO A 100 3.28 -4.50 -0.34
N MET A 101 3.09 -4.92 -1.59
CA MET A 101 3.43 -4.08 -2.74
C MET A 101 2.74 -2.73 -2.68
N ILE A 102 3.49 -1.66 -2.95
CA ILE A 102 2.98 -0.30 -3.02
C ILE A 102 2.49 -0.01 -4.44
N TYR A 103 1.23 0.33 -4.57
CA TYR A 103 0.60 0.64 -5.86
C TYR A 103 0.51 2.12 -6.15
N GLY A 104 0.53 2.97 -5.13
CA GLY A 104 0.41 4.40 -5.33
C GLY A 104 1.00 5.22 -4.19
N ILE A 105 1.34 6.45 -4.51
CA ILE A 105 1.75 7.47 -3.54
C ILE A 105 0.95 8.74 -3.80
N ALA A 106 0.58 9.41 -2.73
CA ALA A 106 -0.23 10.62 -2.82
C ALA A 106 0.18 11.62 -1.74
N LYS A 107 -0.13 12.87 -1.97
CA LYS A 107 0.02 13.92 -0.97
C LYS A 107 -1.36 14.24 -0.40
N GLY A 108 -1.60 13.76 0.82
CA GLY A 108 -2.89 13.88 1.47
C GLY A 108 -3.77 12.64 1.27
N TYR A 109 -4.61 12.39 2.26
CA TYR A 109 -5.50 11.23 2.27
C TYR A 109 -6.53 11.29 1.13
N GLU A 110 -7.09 12.46 0.87
CA GLU A 110 -8.09 12.65 -0.19
C GLU A 110 -7.52 12.31 -1.57
N GLU A 111 -6.30 12.76 -1.84
CA GLU A 111 -5.62 12.44 -3.09
C GLU A 111 -5.35 10.93 -3.22
N ALA A 112 -5.06 10.26 -2.10
CA ALA A 112 -4.90 8.81 -2.09
C ALA A 112 -6.22 8.10 -2.43
N VAL A 113 -7.33 8.57 -1.87
CA VAL A 113 -8.66 8.04 -2.20
C VAL A 113 -8.97 8.25 -3.68
N ASP A 114 -8.69 9.44 -4.21
CA ASP A 114 -8.90 9.74 -5.63
C ASP A 114 -8.11 8.78 -6.53
N LEU A 115 -6.88 8.43 -6.14
CA LEU A 115 -6.09 7.45 -6.89
C LEU A 115 -6.73 6.05 -6.86
N VAL A 116 -7.28 5.64 -5.74
CA VAL A 116 -7.98 4.34 -5.65
C VAL A 116 -9.22 4.36 -6.55
N VAL A 117 -9.97 5.45 -6.56
CA VAL A 117 -11.11 5.63 -7.46
C VAL A 117 -10.67 5.56 -8.93
N GLN A 118 -9.57 6.22 -9.26
CA GLN A 118 -9.00 6.17 -10.61
C GLN A 118 -8.64 4.73 -11.01
N MET A 119 -7.99 3.98 -10.11
CA MET A 119 -7.66 2.58 -10.35
C MET A 119 -8.92 1.74 -10.56
N ALA A 120 -9.97 1.99 -9.79
CA ALA A 120 -11.24 1.29 -9.90
C ALA A 120 -11.93 1.58 -11.24
N GLU A 121 -11.98 2.84 -11.64
CA GLU A 121 -12.56 3.26 -12.92
C GLU A 121 -11.82 2.67 -14.10
N GLU A 122 -10.49 2.71 -14.07
CA GLU A 122 -9.65 2.11 -15.10
C GLU A 122 -9.89 0.60 -15.20
N THR A 123 -9.91 -0.09 -14.07
CA THR A 123 -10.15 -1.53 -14.00
C THR A 123 -11.52 -1.89 -14.58
N TYR A 124 -12.54 -1.15 -14.18
CA TYR A 124 -13.90 -1.39 -14.66
C TYR A 124 -14.02 -1.16 -16.18
N ARG A 125 -13.38 -0.14 -16.68
CA ARG A 125 -13.36 0.17 -18.11
C ARG A 125 -12.70 -0.95 -18.93
N GLU A 126 -11.59 -1.51 -18.40
CA GLU A 126 -10.81 -2.52 -19.12
C GLU A 126 -11.33 -3.95 -18.94
N THR A 127 -11.91 -4.27 -17.78
CA THR A 127 -12.31 -5.63 -17.45
C THR A 127 -13.81 -5.82 -17.25
N GLY A 128 -14.54 -4.74 -17.00
CA GLY A 128 -15.96 -4.80 -16.69
C GLY A 128 -16.28 -5.29 -15.26
N ASN A 129 -15.28 -5.47 -14.41
CA ASN A 129 -15.49 -5.88 -13.02
C ASN A 129 -14.70 -5.00 -12.05
N GLY A 130 -14.88 -5.19 -10.75
CA GLY A 130 -14.26 -4.39 -9.71
C GLY A 130 -13.04 -5.02 -9.05
N ASP A 131 -12.46 -6.07 -9.63
CA ASP A 131 -11.28 -6.72 -9.07
C ASP A 131 -10.01 -5.99 -9.53
N ILE A 132 -9.69 -4.91 -8.83
CA ILE A 132 -8.60 -4.01 -9.16
C ILE A 132 -7.25 -4.71 -9.05
N LEU A 133 -7.01 -5.45 -7.97
CA LEU A 133 -5.75 -6.15 -7.76
C LEU A 133 -5.44 -7.13 -8.87
N ARG A 134 -6.43 -7.88 -9.30
CA ARG A 134 -6.27 -8.86 -10.37
C ARG A 134 -5.87 -8.17 -11.69
N TYR A 135 -6.53 -7.07 -11.99
CA TYR A 135 -6.22 -6.27 -13.17
C TYR A 135 -4.79 -5.71 -13.14
N LEU A 136 -4.41 -5.10 -12.01
CA LEU A 136 -3.08 -4.52 -11.87
C LEU A 136 -1.98 -5.58 -11.91
N LYS A 137 -2.21 -6.73 -11.31
CA LYS A 137 -1.27 -7.85 -11.35
C LYS A 137 -1.13 -8.43 -12.77
N SER A 138 -2.20 -8.49 -13.55
CA SER A 138 -2.14 -8.97 -14.94
C SER A 138 -1.29 -8.06 -15.82
N ARG A 139 -1.40 -6.75 -15.64
CA ARG A 139 -0.55 -5.78 -16.37
C ARG A 139 0.94 -6.00 -16.07
N CYS A 140 1.25 -6.35 -14.84
CA CYS A 140 2.62 -6.64 -14.43
C CYS A 140 3.17 -7.88 -15.14
N SER A 141 2.36 -8.92 -15.26
CA SER A 141 2.73 -10.16 -15.95
C SER A 141 2.96 -9.95 -17.45
N GLU A 142 2.11 -9.17 -18.09
CA GLU A 142 2.25 -8.85 -19.51
C GLU A 142 3.58 -8.15 -19.80
N ARG A 143 4.01 -7.25 -18.91
CA ARG A 143 5.29 -6.57 -19.06
C ARG A 143 6.46 -7.54 -18.96
N GLN A 144 6.41 -8.50 -18.03
CA GLN A 144 7.46 -9.51 -17.90
C GLN A 144 7.53 -10.41 -19.12
N GLY A 145 6.38 -10.74 -19.70
CA GLY A 145 6.33 -11.54 -20.94
C GLY A 145 6.92 -10.83 -22.15
N ARG A 146 6.85 -9.50 -22.21
CA ARG A 146 7.44 -8.72 -23.32
C ARG A 146 8.95 -8.55 -23.23
N LEU A 147 9.51 -8.72 -22.04
CA LEU A 147 10.95 -8.59 -21.82
C LEU A 147 11.72 -9.89 -22.04
N MET A 148 11.01 -10.97 -22.23
CA MET A 148 11.56 -12.24 -22.65
C MET A 148 11.36 -12.39 -24.14
#